data_ead22ca5e3955a0f544d55c04092629c
#
_entry.id   ead22ca5e3955a0f544d55c04092629c
#
_cell.length_a   1.000
_cell.length_b   1.000
_cell.length_c   1.000
_cell.angle_alpha   90.00
_cell.angle_beta   90.00
_cell.angle_gamma   90.00
#
_symmetry.space_group_name_H-M   'P 1'
#
loop_
_entity.id
_entity.type
_entity.pdbx_description
1 polymer ?
#
loop_
_entity_poly.entity_id
_entity_poly.type
_entity_poly.pdbx_seq_one_letter_code
_entity_poly.pdbx_strand_id
1 'polypeptide(L)'
;IRDLVRSRGLGDVYKRQREYEEKVCPTCGSCSGMYTANSMNCLTEALGMGLRGNGTIPAVYSERIKLAKHAGMAVMDMYRKDIRPRDIMTKDAILNALTVDMALGCSTNSMLHLPAIAHEVGFDFDISFANPISEKTPNLCHLAPAGPTYMEDLNEAGGVYAVMKELADAGLLHTDCMTVTGKTVGENIKDAVNKNPEVIRPLDNPYSKTGGLAVLKGNLAPDGSVVKRSAVCDEMMVHEGPARVFDCEEDAIAAIKGGKIVAGDVVVIRYEGPKGGPGMREMLNPTSAIAGMGLGSSVALITDGRFSGASRGASIGHVSPEAAVGGPIALVEEGDLIQIDIPNLSIHLDVSDEELAKRKANWTPREPKVTTGYLARYAAMAVSYTHLRA
;
A
#
# COMPACT_ATOMS: atom_id res chain seq x y z
N ILE A 1 25.59 -8.96 -16.20
CA ILE A 1 24.87 -9.58 -17.37
C ILE A 1 25.87 -9.88 -18.49
N ARG A 2 26.76 -8.97 -18.89
CA ARG A 2 27.77 -9.20 -19.95
C ARG A 2 28.73 -10.36 -19.67
N ASP A 3 29.16 -10.53 -18.43
CA ASP A 3 30.10 -11.58 -18.02
C ASP A 3 29.41 -12.95 -17.86
N LEU A 4 28.12 -12.96 -17.49
CA LEU A 4 27.30 -14.18 -17.46
C LEU A 4 27.01 -14.73 -18.87
N VAL A 5 26.87 -13.86 -19.86
CA VAL A 5 26.65 -14.24 -21.25
C VAL A 5 27.92 -14.81 -21.90
N ARG A 6 29.11 -14.38 -21.43
CA ARG A 6 30.42 -14.88 -21.93
C ARG A 6 30.82 -16.23 -21.38
N SER A 7 30.38 -16.59 -20.16
CA SER A 7 30.79 -17.82 -19.50
C SER A 7 29.80 -18.98 -19.60
N ARG A 8 28.57 -18.71 -20.00
CA ARG A 8 27.50 -19.73 -20.18
C ARG A 8 26.75 -19.37 -21.45
N GLY A 9 26.69 -20.26 -22.42
CA GLY A 9 26.05 -20.01 -23.71
C GLY A 9 24.62 -19.48 -23.58
N LEU A 10 24.14 -18.75 -24.59
CA LEU A 10 22.77 -18.17 -24.65
C LEU A 10 21.67 -19.17 -24.23
N GLY A 11 21.84 -20.46 -24.52
CA GLY A 11 20.90 -21.50 -24.11
C GLY A 11 20.69 -21.62 -22.60
N ASP A 12 21.72 -21.40 -21.78
CA ASP A 12 21.62 -21.46 -20.32
C ASP A 12 20.90 -20.24 -19.73
N VAL A 13 21.01 -19.07 -20.40
CA VAL A 13 20.31 -17.85 -19.99
C VAL A 13 18.80 -18.01 -20.23
N TYR A 14 18.42 -18.49 -21.42
CA TYR A 14 17.01 -18.76 -21.76
C TYR A 14 16.39 -19.86 -20.90
N LYS A 15 17.16 -20.90 -20.57
CA LYS A 15 16.71 -21.98 -19.68
C LYS A 15 16.44 -21.46 -18.26
N ARG A 16 17.33 -20.62 -17.73
CA ARG A 16 17.13 -19.98 -16.43
C ARG A 16 15.97 -19.02 -16.42
N GLN A 17 15.84 -18.19 -17.46
CA GLN A 17 14.70 -17.27 -17.59
C GLN A 17 13.39 -18.05 -17.57
N ARG A 18 13.30 -19.11 -18.37
CA ARG A 18 12.12 -19.97 -18.41
C ARG A 18 11.83 -20.63 -17.06
N GLU A 19 12.86 -21.10 -16.36
CA GLU A 19 12.71 -21.67 -15.02
C GLU A 19 12.17 -20.64 -14.01
N TYR A 20 12.61 -19.38 -14.10
CA TYR A 20 12.04 -18.29 -13.30
C TYR A 20 10.59 -18.03 -13.67
N GLU A 21 10.26 -17.93 -14.96
CA GLU A 21 8.90 -17.70 -15.44
C GLU A 21 7.93 -18.82 -14.98
N GLU A 22 8.40 -20.06 -14.92
CA GLU A 22 7.60 -21.23 -14.51
C GLU A 22 7.46 -21.38 -12.99
N LYS A 23 8.37 -20.80 -12.18
CA LYS A 23 8.43 -21.02 -10.72
C LYS A 23 8.21 -19.76 -9.89
N VAL A 24 8.18 -18.59 -10.50
CA VAL A 24 7.90 -17.32 -9.83
C VAL A 24 6.43 -17.26 -9.46
N CYS A 25 6.12 -16.69 -8.29
CA CYS A 25 4.77 -16.62 -7.73
C CYS A 25 4.12 -17.99 -7.55
N PRO A 26 4.60 -18.78 -6.59
CA PRO A 26 4.25 -20.22 -6.45
C PRO A 26 2.79 -20.49 -6.09
N THR A 27 1.99 -19.47 -5.79
CA THR A 27 0.58 -19.59 -5.44
C THR A 27 -0.33 -19.01 -6.50
N CYS A 28 -1.61 -19.37 -6.48
CA CYS A 28 -2.64 -18.91 -7.41
C CYS A 28 -3.65 -18.01 -6.71
N GLY A 29 -4.13 -17.01 -7.44
CA GLY A 29 -5.16 -16.09 -6.97
C GLY A 29 -4.95 -14.69 -7.52
N SER A 30 -5.44 -13.67 -6.83
CA SER A 30 -5.21 -12.28 -7.21
C SER A 30 -3.74 -11.88 -7.10
N CYS A 31 -3.01 -12.43 -6.12
CA CYS A 31 -1.55 -12.36 -5.96
C CYS A 31 -1.11 -13.32 -4.85
N SER A 32 0.22 -13.57 -4.73
CA SER A 32 0.75 -14.47 -3.71
C SER A 32 1.10 -13.82 -2.38
N GLY A 33 1.33 -12.50 -2.36
CA GLY A 33 1.73 -11.73 -1.19
C GLY A 33 0.67 -10.76 -0.70
N MET A 34 1.04 -9.93 0.29
CA MET A 34 0.20 -8.85 0.82
C MET A 34 0.32 -7.60 -0.09
N TYR A 35 -0.04 -7.80 -1.35
CA TYR A 35 -0.12 -6.75 -2.35
C TYR A 35 -1.53 -6.13 -2.34
N THR A 36 -1.83 -5.21 -3.23
CA THR A 36 -3.08 -4.43 -3.15
C THR A 36 -4.33 -5.29 -3.16
N ALA A 37 -4.41 -6.28 -4.06
CA ALA A 37 -5.61 -7.12 -4.19
C ALA A 37 -5.88 -7.95 -2.92
N ASN A 38 -4.86 -8.65 -2.40
CA ASN A 38 -5.02 -9.41 -1.17
C ASN A 38 -5.21 -8.52 0.06
N SER A 39 -4.57 -7.35 0.10
CA SER A 39 -4.82 -6.35 1.15
C SER A 39 -6.31 -6.03 1.23
N MET A 40 -6.93 -5.64 0.11
CA MET A 40 -8.35 -5.29 0.10
C MET A 40 -9.26 -6.50 0.35
N ASN A 41 -8.89 -7.70 -0.12
CA ASN A 41 -9.62 -8.93 0.20
C ASN A 41 -9.61 -9.23 1.71
N CYS A 42 -8.47 -9.05 2.40
CA CYS A 42 -8.36 -9.20 3.84
C CYS A 42 -9.17 -8.11 4.59
N LEU A 43 -9.04 -6.85 4.13
CA LEU A 43 -9.77 -5.75 4.75
C LEU A 43 -11.28 -5.85 4.56
N THR A 44 -11.75 -6.52 3.50
CA THR A 44 -13.18 -6.82 3.33
C THR A 44 -13.71 -7.74 4.44
N GLU A 45 -12.90 -8.70 4.94
CA GLU A 45 -13.24 -9.49 6.13
C GLU A 45 -13.29 -8.62 7.39
N ALA A 46 -12.30 -7.75 7.58
CA ALA A 46 -12.22 -6.85 8.75
C ALA A 46 -13.36 -5.83 8.79
N LEU A 47 -13.80 -5.34 7.62
CA LEU A 47 -14.99 -4.49 7.47
C LEU A 47 -16.30 -5.23 7.81
N GLY A 48 -16.29 -6.55 7.96
CA GLY A 48 -17.50 -7.35 8.10
C GLY A 48 -18.24 -7.62 6.81
N MET A 49 -17.71 -7.19 5.65
CA MET A 49 -18.34 -7.36 4.32
C MET A 49 -17.89 -8.63 3.60
N GLY A 50 -16.90 -9.34 4.12
CA GLY A 50 -16.39 -10.60 3.59
C GLY A 50 -16.62 -11.77 4.54
N LEU A 51 -16.80 -12.97 3.99
CA LEU A 51 -16.83 -14.20 4.77
C LEU A 51 -15.42 -14.61 5.15
N ARG A 52 -15.26 -15.36 6.24
CA ARG A 52 -13.98 -15.92 6.69
C ARG A 52 -13.26 -16.64 5.56
N GLY A 53 -11.99 -16.29 5.36
CA GLY A 53 -11.14 -16.86 4.32
C GLY A 53 -11.24 -16.16 2.96
N ASN A 54 -12.08 -15.11 2.84
CA ASN A 54 -12.16 -14.34 1.59
C ASN A 54 -10.80 -13.81 1.16
N GLY A 55 -10.00 -13.32 2.09
CA GLY A 55 -8.68 -12.75 1.81
C GLY A 55 -7.57 -13.77 1.62
N THR A 56 -7.71 -15.00 2.13
CA THR A 56 -6.56 -15.88 2.33
C THR A 56 -6.64 -17.23 1.63
N ILE A 57 -7.83 -17.80 1.42
CA ILE A 57 -7.96 -19.12 0.77
C ILE A 57 -7.37 -19.05 -0.65
N PRO A 58 -6.37 -19.86 -1.01
CA PRO A 58 -5.80 -19.88 -2.36
C PRO A 58 -6.87 -20.22 -3.43
N ALA A 59 -6.74 -19.63 -4.61
CA ALA A 59 -7.73 -19.79 -5.69
C ALA A 59 -7.86 -21.24 -6.19
N VAL A 60 -6.81 -22.04 -6.04
CA VAL A 60 -6.77 -23.44 -6.46
C VAL A 60 -7.40 -24.41 -5.45
N TYR A 61 -7.70 -23.96 -4.24
CA TYR A 61 -8.32 -24.81 -3.23
C TYR A 61 -9.81 -24.97 -3.52
N SER A 62 -10.32 -26.20 -3.40
CA SER A 62 -11.77 -26.48 -3.52
C SER A 62 -12.61 -25.69 -2.51
N GLU A 63 -12.00 -25.30 -1.41
CA GLU A 63 -12.58 -24.45 -0.38
C GLU A 63 -12.98 -23.07 -0.92
N ARG A 64 -12.29 -22.53 -1.93
CA ARG A 64 -12.67 -21.27 -2.60
C ARG A 64 -14.02 -21.40 -3.29
N ILE A 65 -14.30 -22.52 -3.96
CA ILE A 65 -15.59 -22.81 -4.59
C ILE A 65 -16.69 -22.95 -3.52
N LYS A 66 -16.37 -23.63 -2.40
CA LYS A 66 -17.27 -23.76 -1.26
C LYS A 66 -17.61 -22.38 -0.67
N LEU A 67 -16.61 -21.51 -0.49
CA LEU A 67 -16.80 -20.16 0.00
C LEU A 67 -17.73 -19.34 -0.90
N ALA A 68 -17.57 -19.44 -2.23
CA ALA A 68 -18.43 -18.75 -3.19
C ALA A 68 -19.90 -19.18 -3.06
N LYS A 69 -20.16 -20.48 -2.85
CA LYS A 69 -21.51 -21.00 -2.58
C LYS A 69 -22.08 -20.46 -1.26
N HIS A 70 -21.25 -20.42 -0.21
CA HIS A 70 -21.67 -19.87 1.08
C HIS A 70 -21.96 -18.37 0.99
N ALA A 71 -21.20 -17.62 0.17
CA ALA A 71 -21.47 -16.19 -0.06
C ALA A 71 -22.87 -15.97 -0.70
N GLY A 72 -23.24 -16.82 -1.68
CA GLY A 72 -24.57 -16.80 -2.25
C GLY A 72 -25.68 -17.11 -1.24
N MET A 73 -25.45 -18.02 -0.31
CA MET A 73 -26.40 -18.30 0.79
C MET A 73 -26.46 -17.13 1.77
N ALA A 74 -25.33 -16.58 2.15
CA ALA A 74 -25.25 -15.46 3.10
C ALA A 74 -26.01 -14.22 2.58
N VAL A 75 -25.87 -13.88 1.29
CA VAL A 75 -26.58 -12.73 0.71
C VAL A 75 -28.10 -12.92 0.75
N MET A 76 -28.60 -14.16 0.59
CA MET A 76 -30.01 -14.45 0.72
C MET A 76 -30.52 -14.34 2.17
N ASP A 77 -29.66 -14.72 3.14
CA ASP A 77 -29.99 -14.55 4.56
C ASP A 77 -29.97 -13.07 4.99
N MET A 78 -29.04 -12.28 4.47
CA MET A 78 -29.05 -10.82 4.65
C MET A 78 -30.33 -10.19 4.11
N TYR A 79 -30.74 -10.58 2.89
CA TYR A 79 -31.98 -10.10 2.29
C TYR A 79 -33.21 -10.44 3.17
N ARG A 80 -33.32 -11.67 3.66
CA ARG A 80 -34.42 -12.09 4.53
C ARG A 80 -34.46 -11.37 5.88
N LYS A 81 -33.29 -11.00 6.41
CA LYS A 81 -33.12 -10.30 7.68
C LYS A 81 -33.13 -8.77 7.53
N ASP A 82 -33.26 -8.25 6.30
CA ASP A 82 -33.15 -6.84 5.94
C ASP A 82 -31.83 -6.18 6.44
N ILE A 83 -30.71 -6.94 6.43
CA ILE A 83 -29.40 -6.41 6.76
C ILE A 83 -28.82 -5.74 5.51
N ARG A 84 -28.56 -4.45 5.60
CA ARG A 84 -28.10 -3.63 4.48
C ARG A 84 -26.61 -3.33 4.60
N PRO A 85 -25.90 -3.01 3.51
CA PRO A 85 -24.49 -2.62 3.58
C PRO A 85 -24.23 -1.49 4.59
N ARG A 86 -25.13 -0.51 4.72
CA ARG A 86 -24.99 0.61 5.67
C ARG A 86 -25.18 0.21 7.13
N ASP A 87 -25.76 -0.95 7.43
CA ASP A 87 -25.86 -1.48 8.80
C ASP A 87 -24.52 -2.09 9.22
N ILE A 88 -23.69 -2.52 8.26
CA ILE A 88 -22.38 -3.13 8.47
C ILE A 88 -21.26 -2.09 8.37
N MET A 89 -21.31 -1.24 7.33
CA MET A 89 -20.29 -0.26 7.01
C MET A 89 -20.38 0.98 7.92
N THR A 90 -20.06 0.79 9.18
CA THR A 90 -20.04 1.86 10.19
C THR A 90 -18.63 2.45 10.32
N LYS A 91 -18.52 3.58 11.03
CA LYS A 91 -17.22 4.16 11.39
C LYS A 91 -16.33 3.12 12.11
N ASP A 92 -16.90 2.37 13.05
CA ASP A 92 -16.15 1.39 13.85
C ASP A 92 -15.69 0.20 12.98
N ALA A 93 -16.48 -0.20 11.98
CA ALA A 93 -16.06 -1.21 11.00
C ALA A 93 -14.87 -0.73 10.15
N ILE A 94 -14.85 0.56 9.77
CA ILE A 94 -13.71 1.17 9.06
C ILE A 94 -12.48 1.25 9.96
N LEU A 95 -12.64 1.61 11.23
CA LEU A 95 -11.54 1.61 12.21
C LEU A 95 -11.00 0.20 12.45
N ASN A 96 -11.86 -0.83 12.50
CA ASN A 96 -11.44 -2.22 12.54
C ASN A 96 -10.59 -2.60 11.31
N ALA A 97 -11.04 -2.23 10.12
CA ALA A 97 -10.28 -2.49 8.89
C ALA A 97 -8.91 -1.81 8.93
N LEU A 98 -8.85 -0.55 9.38
CA LEU A 98 -7.59 0.18 9.50
C LEU A 98 -6.65 -0.43 10.54
N THR A 99 -7.18 -0.93 11.67
CA THR A 99 -6.40 -1.65 12.67
C THR A 99 -5.82 -2.96 12.10
N VAL A 100 -6.63 -3.73 11.39
CA VAL A 100 -6.17 -4.96 10.71
C VAL A 100 -5.16 -4.66 9.61
N ASP A 101 -5.33 -3.55 8.87
CA ASP A 101 -4.40 -3.04 7.87
C ASP A 101 -2.99 -2.84 8.46
N MET A 102 -2.93 -2.17 9.63
CA MET A 102 -1.69 -1.94 10.36
C MET A 102 -1.04 -3.24 10.86
N ALA A 103 -1.85 -4.17 11.38
CA ALA A 103 -1.34 -5.44 11.90
C ALA A 103 -0.81 -6.37 10.80
N LEU A 104 -1.46 -6.41 9.64
CA LEU A 104 -1.05 -7.20 8.49
C LEU A 104 0.11 -6.56 7.71
N GLY A 105 0.30 -5.25 7.82
CA GLY A 105 1.22 -4.50 6.95
C GLY A 105 0.79 -4.58 5.49
N CYS A 106 -0.42 -4.13 5.20
CA CYS A 106 -1.02 -4.15 3.87
C CYS A 106 -0.31 -3.22 2.86
N SER A 107 -0.85 -3.13 1.66
CA SER A 107 -0.38 -2.20 0.63
C SER A 107 -0.72 -0.76 1.00
N THR A 108 0.15 0.20 0.66
CA THR A 108 -0.13 1.64 0.77
C THR A 108 -1.42 2.06 0.05
N ASN A 109 -1.85 1.29 -0.96
CA ASN A 109 -3.10 1.55 -1.68
C ASN A 109 -4.36 1.38 -0.82
N SER A 110 -4.29 0.72 0.33
CA SER A 110 -5.39 0.70 1.31
C SER A 110 -5.75 2.10 1.78
N MET A 111 -4.75 3.01 1.86
CA MET A 111 -4.94 4.42 2.20
C MET A 111 -5.59 5.27 1.09
N LEU A 112 -5.90 4.67 -0.06
CA LEU A 112 -6.80 5.23 -1.07
C LEU A 112 -8.18 4.60 -0.97
N HIS A 113 -8.22 3.27 -0.83
CA HIS A 113 -9.46 2.52 -0.93
C HIS A 113 -10.32 2.65 0.33
N LEU A 114 -9.73 2.62 1.53
CA LEU A 114 -10.49 2.81 2.77
C LEU A 114 -11.13 4.20 2.89
N PRO A 115 -10.41 5.31 2.59
CA PRO A 115 -11.04 6.63 2.52
C PRO A 115 -12.17 6.72 1.50
N ALA A 116 -12.01 6.13 0.31
CA ALA A 116 -13.06 6.10 -0.71
C ALA A 116 -14.30 5.35 -0.24
N ILE A 117 -14.13 4.19 0.41
CA ILE A 117 -15.22 3.43 1.01
C ILE A 117 -15.88 4.21 2.14
N ALA A 118 -15.09 4.87 2.99
CA ALA A 118 -15.60 5.70 4.09
C ALA A 118 -16.46 6.86 3.58
N HIS A 119 -16.00 7.53 2.52
CA HIS A 119 -16.74 8.61 1.86
C HIS A 119 -18.13 8.13 1.36
N GLU A 120 -18.19 6.98 0.67
CA GLU A 120 -19.45 6.41 0.16
C GLU A 120 -20.46 6.07 1.25
N VAL A 121 -20.01 5.79 2.46
CA VAL A 121 -20.91 5.53 3.61
C VAL A 121 -21.14 6.78 4.47
N GLY A 122 -20.60 7.93 4.07
CA GLY A 122 -20.82 9.22 4.74
C GLY A 122 -19.93 9.44 5.96
N PHE A 123 -18.80 8.74 6.05
CA PHE A 123 -17.80 8.98 7.07
C PHE A 123 -16.63 9.80 6.50
N ASP A 124 -16.38 10.97 7.08
CA ASP A 124 -15.25 11.83 6.70
C ASP A 124 -13.94 11.23 7.26
N PHE A 125 -13.20 10.56 6.39
CA PHE A 125 -11.95 9.89 6.72
C PHE A 125 -10.77 10.78 6.30
N ASP A 126 -10.06 11.32 7.29
CA ASP A 126 -8.77 11.96 7.05
C ASP A 126 -7.64 10.91 7.17
N ILE A 127 -6.70 10.93 6.25
CA ILE A 127 -5.53 10.01 6.24
C ILE A 127 -4.72 10.08 7.55
N SER A 128 -4.78 11.19 8.29
CA SER A 128 -4.14 11.36 9.59
C SER A 128 -4.68 10.42 10.67
N PHE A 129 -5.88 9.82 10.50
CA PHE A 129 -6.37 8.76 11.39
C PHE A 129 -5.46 7.52 11.41
N ALA A 130 -4.66 7.31 10.34
CA ALA A 130 -3.80 6.15 10.23
C ALA A 130 -2.70 6.11 11.31
N ASN A 131 -2.03 7.25 11.57
CA ASN A 131 -0.89 7.27 12.49
C ASN A 131 -1.26 6.92 13.95
N PRO A 132 -2.28 7.52 14.59
CA PRO A 132 -2.68 7.14 15.94
C PRO A 132 -3.10 5.67 16.08
N ILE A 133 -3.64 5.06 15.02
CA ILE A 133 -3.98 3.63 15.00
C ILE A 133 -2.72 2.81 14.81
N SER A 134 -1.82 3.20 13.90
CA SER A 134 -0.54 2.55 13.66
C SER A 134 0.32 2.52 14.93
N GLU A 135 0.35 3.60 15.70
CA GLU A 135 1.11 3.67 16.96
C GLU A 135 0.64 2.68 18.02
N LYS A 136 -0.65 2.35 18.03
CA LYS A 136 -1.28 1.46 19.02
C LYS A 136 -1.36 0.02 18.54
N THR A 137 -1.22 -0.22 17.25
CA THR A 137 -1.42 -1.52 16.63
C THR A 137 -0.08 -2.14 16.26
N PRO A 138 0.34 -3.23 16.88
CA PRO A 138 1.59 -3.89 16.51
C PRO A 138 1.48 -4.52 15.11
N ASN A 139 2.59 -4.56 14.37
CA ASN A 139 2.67 -5.31 13.12
C ASN A 139 2.91 -6.79 13.44
N LEU A 140 1.94 -7.63 13.13
CA LEU A 140 1.93 -9.06 13.48
C LEU A 140 2.35 -9.97 12.33
N CYS A 141 2.40 -9.48 11.09
CA CYS A 141 2.67 -10.29 9.92
C CYS A 141 3.70 -9.62 9.00
N HIS A 142 4.66 -10.42 8.52
CA HIS A 142 5.63 -10.01 7.50
C HIS A 142 5.46 -10.86 6.24
N LEU A 143 4.36 -10.63 5.52
CA LEU A 143 4.12 -11.27 4.24
C LEU A 143 4.88 -10.54 3.12
N ALA A 144 5.21 -11.26 2.04
CA ALA A 144 5.83 -10.66 0.87
C ALA A 144 5.07 -9.38 0.42
N PRO A 145 5.75 -8.26 0.14
CA PRO A 145 7.18 -8.08 -0.05
C PRO A 145 7.96 -7.76 1.25
N ALA A 146 7.31 -7.59 2.40
CA ALA A 146 7.95 -7.22 3.66
C ALA A 146 8.79 -8.39 4.24
N GLY A 147 8.35 -9.64 4.04
CA GLY A 147 9.00 -10.83 4.54
C GLY A 147 8.89 -12.03 3.60
N PRO A 148 9.31 -13.21 4.05
CA PRO A 148 9.38 -14.41 3.21
C PRO A 148 8.09 -15.22 3.13
N THR A 149 7.07 -14.90 3.95
CA THR A 149 5.81 -15.64 4.00
C THR A 149 4.81 -15.14 2.95
N TYR A 150 3.90 -16.00 2.54
CA TYR A 150 2.90 -15.74 1.52
C TYR A 150 1.47 -15.85 2.07
N MET A 151 0.49 -15.55 1.24
CA MET A 151 -0.93 -15.61 1.63
C MET A 151 -1.40 -17.03 1.99
N GLU A 152 -0.81 -18.04 1.38
CA GLU A 152 -1.05 -19.45 1.72
C GLU A 152 -0.62 -19.74 3.16
N ASP A 153 0.56 -19.27 3.57
CA ASP A 153 1.05 -19.42 4.93
C ASP A 153 0.12 -18.73 5.94
N LEU A 154 -0.37 -17.53 5.61
CA LEU A 154 -1.34 -16.83 6.44
C LEU A 154 -2.66 -17.60 6.56
N ASN A 155 -3.14 -18.19 5.46
CA ASN A 155 -4.34 -19.04 5.47
C ASN A 155 -4.19 -20.22 6.43
N GLU A 156 -3.07 -20.95 6.32
CA GLU A 156 -2.77 -22.11 7.17
C GLU A 156 -2.59 -21.71 8.64
N ALA A 157 -2.03 -20.51 8.90
CA ALA A 157 -1.85 -19.96 10.25
C ALA A 157 -3.18 -19.56 10.93
N GLY A 158 -4.30 -19.51 10.19
CA GLY A 158 -5.63 -19.20 10.71
C GLY A 158 -6.31 -18.01 10.05
N GLY A 159 -5.63 -17.38 9.09
CA GLY A 159 -6.17 -16.31 8.26
C GLY A 159 -6.40 -15.00 9.00
N VAL A 160 -7.16 -14.12 8.37
CA VAL A 160 -7.48 -12.78 8.90
C VAL A 160 -8.20 -12.87 10.25
N TYR A 161 -9.07 -13.86 10.44
CA TYR A 161 -9.78 -14.02 11.71
C TYR A 161 -8.88 -14.37 12.89
N ALA A 162 -7.77 -15.07 12.67
CA ALA A 162 -6.77 -15.30 13.72
C ALA A 162 -6.06 -13.99 14.10
N VAL A 163 -5.69 -13.16 13.14
CA VAL A 163 -5.14 -11.81 13.40
C VAL A 163 -6.16 -10.95 14.13
N MET A 164 -7.42 -10.94 13.69
CA MET A 164 -8.49 -10.19 14.35
C MET A 164 -8.72 -10.67 15.79
N LYS A 165 -8.58 -11.97 16.06
CA LYS A 165 -8.72 -12.52 17.43
C LYS A 165 -7.62 -12.01 18.34
N GLU A 166 -6.35 -12.03 17.89
CA GLU A 166 -5.22 -11.47 18.65
C GLU A 166 -5.48 -9.98 18.98
N LEU A 167 -5.92 -9.18 18.00
CA LEU A 167 -6.22 -7.76 18.19
C LEU A 167 -7.42 -7.53 19.12
N ALA A 168 -8.46 -8.36 19.03
CA ALA A 168 -9.66 -8.25 19.87
C ALA A 168 -9.35 -8.59 21.33
N ASP A 169 -8.50 -9.59 21.58
CA ASP A 169 -8.07 -9.97 22.93
C ASP A 169 -7.26 -8.85 23.61
N ALA A 170 -6.63 -7.97 22.83
CA ALA A 170 -5.97 -6.75 23.32
C ALA A 170 -6.91 -5.54 23.42
N GLY A 171 -8.19 -5.68 23.09
CA GLY A 171 -9.14 -4.57 23.11
C GLY A 171 -8.93 -3.55 21.98
N LEU A 172 -8.26 -3.95 20.90
CA LEU A 172 -7.95 -3.07 19.76
C LEU A 172 -9.03 -3.08 18.67
N LEU A 173 -10.05 -3.93 18.78
CA LEU A 173 -11.15 -4.01 17.81
C LEU A 173 -12.51 -3.74 18.44
N HIS A 174 -13.40 -3.12 17.66
CA HIS A 174 -14.83 -2.98 17.96
C HIS A 174 -15.53 -4.30 17.60
N THR A 175 -15.71 -5.17 18.61
CA THR A 175 -16.21 -6.55 18.41
C THR A 175 -17.71 -6.65 18.25
N ASP A 176 -18.46 -5.59 18.51
CA ASP A 176 -19.92 -5.48 18.38
C ASP A 176 -20.40 -5.10 16.96
N CYS A 177 -19.47 -4.73 16.05
CA CYS A 177 -19.80 -4.43 14.67
C CYS A 177 -20.52 -5.61 13.99
N MET A 178 -21.63 -5.31 13.28
CA MET A 178 -22.38 -6.28 12.49
C MET A 178 -21.59 -6.73 11.26
N THR A 179 -21.85 -7.94 10.79
CA THR A 179 -21.22 -8.49 9.58
C THR A 179 -22.22 -9.14 8.64
N VAL A 180 -21.76 -9.48 7.42
CA VAL A 180 -22.56 -10.22 6.40
C VAL A 180 -23.03 -11.60 6.85
N THR A 181 -22.52 -12.13 7.97
CA THR A 181 -23.03 -13.41 8.53
C THR A 181 -24.29 -13.20 9.36
N GLY A 182 -24.71 -11.97 9.61
CA GLY A 182 -25.77 -11.62 10.54
C GLY A 182 -25.40 -11.85 12.01
N LYS A 183 -24.08 -11.89 12.29
CA LYS A 183 -23.47 -11.96 13.61
C LYS A 183 -22.47 -10.83 13.75
N THR A 184 -22.07 -10.55 14.98
CA THR A 184 -21.02 -9.54 15.26
C THR A 184 -19.62 -10.07 14.90
N VAL A 185 -18.67 -9.16 14.80
CA VAL A 185 -17.24 -9.48 14.63
C VAL A 185 -16.80 -10.42 15.75
N GLY A 186 -17.10 -10.10 17.02
CA GLY A 186 -16.71 -10.92 18.18
C GLY A 186 -17.26 -12.33 18.11
N GLU A 187 -18.54 -12.49 17.72
CA GLU A 187 -19.14 -13.82 17.55
C GLU A 187 -18.46 -14.64 16.44
N ASN A 188 -18.04 -13.97 15.37
CA ASN A 188 -17.39 -14.63 14.24
C ASN A 188 -15.96 -15.09 14.53
N ILE A 189 -15.20 -14.31 15.31
CA ILE A 189 -13.78 -14.60 15.59
C ILE A 189 -13.56 -15.41 16.88
N LYS A 190 -14.59 -15.66 17.70
CA LYS A 190 -14.45 -16.28 19.03
C LYS A 190 -13.68 -17.60 19.04
N ASP A 191 -13.87 -18.40 18.01
CA ASP A 191 -13.26 -19.72 17.84
C ASP A 191 -12.05 -19.68 16.88
N ALA A 192 -11.58 -18.49 16.51
CA ALA A 192 -10.38 -18.34 15.69
C ALA A 192 -9.12 -18.62 16.51
N VAL A 193 -8.17 -19.31 15.93
CA VAL A 193 -6.92 -19.71 16.58
C VAL A 193 -5.76 -19.38 15.68
N ASN A 194 -4.74 -18.75 16.25
CA ASN A 194 -3.43 -18.62 15.65
C ASN A 194 -2.72 -19.96 15.72
N LYS A 195 -2.55 -20.64 14.57
CA LYS A 195 -1.96 -21.96 14.47
C LYS A 195 -0.44 -21.93 14.22
N ASN A 196 0.10 -20.76 13.83
CA ASN A 196 1.51 -20.60 13.54
C ASN A 196 2.01 -19.21 13.97
N PRO A 197 2.62 -19.11 15.17
CA PRO A 197 3.14 -17.85 15.70
C PRO A 197 4.41 -17.34 14.98
N GLU A 198 4.96 -18.07 14.01
CA GLU A 198 6.02 -17.56 13.14
C GLU A 198 5.45 -16.74 11.98
N VAL A 199 4.21 -17.00 11.56
CA VAL A 199 3.52 -16.29 10.50
C VAL A 199 2.69 -15.12 11.06
N ILE A 200 1.90 -15.42 12.11
CA ILE A 200 1.14 -14.42 12.87
C ILE A 200 1.82 -14.29 14.22
N ARG A 201 2.64 -13.27 14.41
CA ARG A 201 3.33 -13.04 15.68
C ARG A 201 2.31 -12.71 16.78
N PRO A 202 2.51 -13.24 17.99
CA PRO A 202 1.70 -12.85 19.14
C PRO A 202 2.00 -11.40 19.58
N LEU A 203 1.07 -10.80 20.29
CA LEU A 203 1.16 -9.39 20.72
C LEU A 203 2.37 -9.07 21.61
N ASP A 204 2.87 -10.05 22.37
CA ASP A 204 4.06 -9.91 23.22
C ASP A 204 5.38 -10.02 22.46
N ASN A 205 5.32 -10.50 21.19
CA ASN A 205 6.50 -10.64 20.33
C ASN A 205 6.19 -10.24 18.88
N PRO A 206 5.70 -9.01 18.59
CA PRO A 206 5.38 -8.57 17.23
C PRO A 206 6.65 -8.33 16.41
N TYR A 207 6.51 -8.24 15.08
CA TYR A 207 7.58 -7.77 14.21
C TYR A 207 7.95 -6.31 14.47
N SER A 208 6.95 -5.47 14.78
CA SER A 208 7.11 -4.09 15.22
C SER A 208 6.02 -3.76 16.23
N LYS A 209 6.35 -2.90 17.20
CA LYS A 209 5.38 -2.36 18.17
C LYS A 209 4.37 -1.42 17.53
N THR A 210 4.67 -0.93 16.34
CA THR A 210 3.83 -0.03 15.55
C THR A 210 3.40 -0.70 14.26
N GLY A 211 2.33 -0.22 13.65
CA GLY A 211 1.74 -0.78 12.44
C GLY A 211 2.64 -0.75 11.22
N GLY A 212 2.27 -1.54 10.22
CA GLY A 212 3.03 -1.71 9.00
C GLY A 212 2.99 -0.55 8.01
N LEU A 213 2.10 0.43 8.20
CA LEU A 213 2.00 1.65 7.40
C LEU A 213 2.24 2.90 8.24
N ALA A 214 2.78 3.95 7.61
CA ALA A 214 2.94 5.27 8.20
C ALA A 214 2.56 6.37 7.20
N VAL A 215 1.97 7.45 7.72
CA VAL A 215 1.69 8.68 6.97
C VAL A 215 2.73 9.72 7.37
N LEU A 216 3.55 10.16 6.40
CA LEU A 216 4.56 11.18 6.61
C LEU A 216 4.00 12.56 6.23
N LYS A 217 4.33 13.57 7.01
CA LYS A 217 3.98 14.97 6.75
C LYS A 217 5.19 15.88 6.81
N GLY A 218 5.12 17.02 6.15
CA GLY A 218 6.16 18.04 6.13
C GLY A 218 5.93 19.04 5.01
N ASN A 219 6.89 19.93 4.76
CA ASN A 219 6.76 20.93 3.72
C ASN A 219 6.69 20.33 2.31
N LEU A 220 7.21 19.11 2.09
CA LEU A 220 7.10 18.38 0.83
C LEU A 220 5.73 17.71 0.64
N ALA A 221 5.10 17.29 1.73
CA ALA A 221 3.80 16.63 1.74
C ALA A 221 2.91 17.18 2.87
N PRO A 222 2.42 18.43 2.77
CA PRO A 222 1.64 19.05 3.85
C PRO A 222 0.34 18.32 4.15
N ASP A 223 -0.28 17.74 3.14
CA ASP A 223 -1.50 16.94 3.30
C ASP A 223 -1.20 15.46 3.61
N GLY A 224 0.04 15.04 3.47
CA GLY A 224 0.51 13.68 3.78
C GLY A 224 1.07 12.92 2.59
N SER A 225 1.74 11.84 2.92
CA SER A 225 2.26 10.81 2.01
C SER A 225 2.29 9.49 2.74
N VAL A 226 2.34 8.37 2.02
CA VAL A 226 2.21 7.04 2.63
C VAL A 226 3.43 6.17 2.33
N VAL A 227 3.93 5.50 3.35
CA VAL A 227 5.00 4.51 3.22
C VAL A 227 4.59 3.18 3.85
N LYS A 228 4.96 2.07 3.20
CA LYS A 228 4.87 0.72 3.80
C LYS A 228 6.09 0.53 4.70
N ARG A 229 5.96 0.98 5.96
CA ARG A 229 7.02 0.93 6.97
C ARG A 229 7.56 -0.48 7.17
N SER A 230 6.70 -1.50 7.16
CA SER A 230 7.08 -2.91 7.34
C SER A 230 7.97 -3.46 6.21
N ALA A 231 8.10 -2.77 5.08
CA ALA A 231 8.94 -3.18 3.95
C ALA A 231 10.20 -2.32 3.79
N VAL A 232 10.46 -1.40 4.71
CA VAL A 232 11.66 -0.55 4.74
C VAL A 232 12.70 -1.19 5.65
N CYS A 233 13.95 -1.28 5.19
CA CYS A 233 15.06 -1.74 6.02
C CYS A 233 15.48 -0.65 7.03
N ASP A 234 16.12 -1.07 8.11
CA ASP A 234 16.48 -0.17 9.23
C ASP A 234 17.34 1.01 8.77
N GLU A 235 18.26 0.78 7.83
CA GLU A 235 19.17 1.79 7.28
C GLU A 235 18.43 2.90 6.51
N MET A 236 17.23 2.62 6.00
CA MET A 236 16.42 3.56 5.23
C MET A 236 15.26 4.15 6.02
N MET A 237 15.13 3.82 7.31
CA MET A 237 14.10 4.41 8.17
C MET A 237 14.31 5.90 8.39
N VAL A 238 15.57 6.34 8.40
CA VAL A 238 15.98 7.74 8.35
C VAL A 238 16.93 7.88 7.17
N HIS A 239 16.61 8.74 6.23
CA HIS A 239 17.39 8.93 5.01
C HIS A 239 17.42 10.40 4.61
N GLU A 240 18.56 10.85 4.13
CA GLU A 240 18.75 12.18 3.55
C GLU A 240 19.54 12.04 2.26
N GLY A 241 19.11 12.72 1.21
CA GLY A 241 19.82 12.65 -0.05
C GLY A 241 19.34 13.65 -1.10
N PRO A 242 20.17 13.84 -2.16
CA PRO A 242 19.84 14.73 -3.25
C PRO A 242 18.71 14.17 -4.11
N ALA A 243 17.77 15.04 -4.48
CA ALA A 243 16.68 14.72 -5.38
C ALA A 243 17.19 14.44 -6.81
N ARG A 244 16.65 13.37 -7.41
CA ARG A 244 16.73 13.07 -8.84
C ARG A 244 15.33 13.15 -9.41
N VAL A 245 15.05 14.18 -10.20
CA VAL A 245 13.68 14.59 -10.52
C VAL A 245 13.27 14.12 -11.91
N PHE A 246 12.12 13.42 -11.98
CA PHE A 246 11.54 12.91 -13.21
C PHE A 246 10.05 13.23 -13.28
N ASP A 247 9.58 13.60 -14.48
CA ASP A 247 8.20 14.01 -14.73
C ASP A 247 7.33 12.88 -15.30
N CYS A 248 7.89 11.67 -15.36
CA CYS A 248 7.18 10.44 -15.68
C CYS A 248 7.96 9.20 -15.20
N GLU A 249 7.25 8.08 -15.11
CA GLU A 249 7.80 6.78 -14.71
C GLU A 249 8.90 6.30 -15.67
N GLU A 250 8.71 6.48 -16.98
CA GLU A 250 9.59 5.98 -18.03
C GLU A 250 10.99 6.58 -17.96
N ASP A 251 11.09 7.89 -17.73
CA ASP A 251 12.36 8.59 -17.64
C ASP A 251 13.12 8.17 -16.36
N ALA A 252 12.40 8.00 -15.25
CA ALA A 252 12.99 7.48 -14.02
C ALA A 252 13.56 6.07 -14.22
N ILE A 253 12.81 5.16 -14.86
CA ILE A 253 13.28 3.80 -15.17
C ILE A 253 14.52 3.83 -16.06
N ALA A 254 14.52 4.68 -17.09
CA ALA A 254 15.67 4.82 -18.00
C ALA A 254 16.91 5.32 -17.24
N ALA A 255 16.77 6.27 -16.32
CA ALA A 255 17.85 6.78 -15.49
C ALA A 255 18.40 5.72 -14.54
N ILE A 256 17.51 4.98 -13.83
CA ILE A 256 17.89 3.90 -12.92
C ILE A 256 18.67 2.82 -13.67
N LYS A 257 18.12 2.28 -14.76
CA LYS A 257 18.76 1.24 -15.57
C LYS A 257 20.02 1.72 -16.27
N GLY A 258 20.10 3.01 -16.59
CA GLY A 258 21.26 3.67 -17.18
C GLY A 258 22.40 3.95 -16.19
N GLY A 259 22.22 3.62 -14.89
CA GLY A 259 23.26 3.83 -13.85
C GLY A 259 23.46 5.30 -13.49
N LYS A 260 22.47 6.16 -13.74
CA LYS A 260 22.52 7.58 -13.34
C LYS A 260 22.11 7.78 -11.87
N ILE A 261 21.39 6.81 -11.31
CA ILE A 261 20.98 6.82 -9.90
C ILE A 261 22.02 6.06 -9.10
N VAL A 262 22.49 6.66 -8.02
CA VAL A 262 23.53 6.11 -7.14
C VAL A 262 23.05 6.01 -5.70
N ALA A 263 23.80 5.29 -4.87
CA ALA A 263 23.51 5.18 -3.45
C ALA A 263 23.45 6.57 -2.79
N GLY A 264 22.44 6.80 -1.97
CA GLY A 264 22.15 8.07 -1.31
C GLY A 264 21.14 8.95 -2.02
N ASP A 265 20.85 8.71 -3.30
CA ASP A 265 19.86 9.51 -4.04
C ASP A 265 18.44 9.33 -3.54
N VAL A 266 17.62 10.37 -3.73
CA VAL A 266 16.15 10.35 -3.58
C VAL A 266 15.52 10.57 -4.95
N VAL A 267 14.94 9.52 -5.52
CA VAL A 267 14.27 9.59 -6.84
C VAL A 267 12.87 10.15 -6.65
N VAL A 268 12.58 11.26 -7.32
CA VAL A 268 11.28 11.95 -7.28
C VAL A 268 10.59 11.78 -8.63
N ILE A 269 9.45 11.05 -8.64
CA ILE A 269 8.62 10.84 -9.82
C ILE A 269 7.32 11.61 -9.62
N ARG A 270 7.07 12.61 -10.45
CA ARG A 270 5.94 13.53 -10.29
C ARG A 270 5.04 13.58 -11.52
N TYR A 271 3.86 14.19 -11.39
CA TYR A 271 2.80 14.19 -12.41
C TYR A 271 2.24 12.79 -12.72
N GLU A 272 2.28 11.90 -11.74
CA GLU A 272 1.68 10.55 -11.79
C GLU A 272 0.50 10.40 -10.80
N GLY A 273 0.08 11.50 -10.20
CA GLY A 273 -1.08 11.57 -9.31
C GLY A 273 -2.42 11.49 -10.04
N PRO A 274 -3.55 11.64 -9.31
CA PRO A 274 -4.90 11.49 -9.86
C PRO A 274 -5.19 12.35 -11.08
N LYS A 275 -4.71 13.59 -11.10
CA LYS A 275 -4.86 14.53 -12.24
C LYS A 275 -3.70 14.45 -13.23
N GLY A 276 -2.48 14.42 -12.71
CA GLY A 276 -1.27 14.44 -13.54
C GLY A 276 -1.05 13.17 -14.34
N GLY A 277 -1.36 12.02 -13.75
CA GLY A 277 -1.31 10.69 -14.37
C GLY A 277 -2.69 10.01 -14.37
N PRO A 278 -3.64 10.43 -15.23
CA PRO A 278 -5.02 9.98 -15.17
C PRO A 278 -5.13 8.45 -15.25
N GLY A 279 -5.91 7.87 -14.31
CA GLY A 279 -5.97 6.43 -14.07
C GLY A 279 -4.95 5.96 -13.04
N MET A 280 -3.97 6.78 -12.67
CA MET A 280 -3.02 6.61 -11.58
C MET A 280 -2.47 5.18 -11.52
N ARG A 281 -1.59 4.85 -12.48
CA ARG A 281 -1.02 3.50 -12.59
C ARG A 281 -0.21 3.12 -11.35
N GLU A 282 -0.26 1.85 -11.01
CA GLU A 282 0.59 1.27 -9.97
C GLU A 282 2.01 1.10 -10.49
N MET A 283 2.92 1.97 -10.10
CA MET A 283 4.31 1.91 -10.51
C MET A 283 5.05 0.79 -9.78
N LEU A 284 5.36 -0.30 -10.50
CA LEU A 284 6.20 -1.40 -10.03
C LEU A 284 7.61 -1.32 -10.60
N ASN A 285 7.73 -0.91 -11.85
CA ASN A 285 9.01 -0.95 -12.58
C ASN A 285 10.13 -0.11 -11.93
N PRO A 286 9.89 1.11 -11.42
CA PRO A 286 10.94 1.87 -10.74
C PRO A 286 11.46 1.15 -9.49
N THR A 287 10.56 0.61 -8.65
CA THR A 287 10.95 -0.12 -7.44
C THR A 287 11.69 -1.40 -7.76
N SER A 288 11.25 -2.13 -8.79
CA SER A 288 11.93 -3.33 -9.29
C SER A 288 13.30 -3.02 -9.89
N ALA A 289 13.42 -1.90 -10.61
CA ALA A 289 14.69 -1.47 -11.18
C ALA A 289 15.71 -1.09 -10.08
N ILE A 290 15.29 -0.34 -9.07
CA ILE A 290 16.13 -0.02 -7.89
C ILE A 290 16.60 -1.31 -7.19
N ALA A 291 15.69 -2.26 -6.95
CA ALA A 291 16.06 -3.54 -6.35
C ALA A 291 17.00 -4.35 -7.25
N GLY A 292 16.73 -4.40 -8.56
CA GLY A 292 17.56 -5.11 -9.54
C GLY A 292 18.96 -4.52 -9.72
N MET A 293 19.14 -3.22 -9.47
CA MET A 293 20.45 -2.54 -9.47
C MET A 293 21.19 -2.66 -8.13
N GLY A 294 20.59 -3.33 -7.11
CA GLY A 294 21.19 -3.47 -5.78
C GLY A 294 21.11 -2.21 -4.91
N LEU A 295 20.23 -1.27 -5.25
CA LEU A 295 20.11 0.04 -4.59
C LEU A 295 18.97 0.11 -3.55
N GLY A 296 18.27 -0.99 -3.30
CA GLY A 296 17.06 -1.02 -2.44
C GLY A 296 17.27 -0.63 -0.98
N SER A 297 18.51 -0.68 -0.47
CA SER A 297 18.89 -0.26 0.88
C SER A 297 19.63 1.10 0.94
N SER A 298 19.63 1.86 -0.16
CA SER A 298 20.42 3.10 -0.23
C SER A 298 19.79 4.20 -1.09
N VAL A 299 18.66 3.93 -1.74
CA VAL A 299 17.92 4.90 -2.57
C VAL A 299 16.46 4.91 -2.14
N ALA A 300 15.92 6.11 -1.93
CA ALA A 300 14.49 6.32 -1.69
C ALA A 300 13.76 6.70 -2.99
N LEU A 301 12.48 6.36 -3.06
CA LEU A 301 11.56 6.74 -4.14
C LEU A 301 10.40 7.55 -3.56
N ILE A 302 10.10 8.68 -4.18
CA ILE A 302 8.98 9.56 -3.79
C ILE A 302 8.13 9.84 -5.02
N THR A 303 6.80 9.82 -4.86
CA THR A 303 5.88 10.14 -5.95
C THR A 303 4.56 10.72 -5.45
N ASP A 304 3.97 11.61 -6.25
CA ASP A 304 2.57 12.03 -6.13
C ASP A 304 1.58 11.01 -6.73
N GLY A 305 2.09 9.98 -7.40
CA GLY A 305 1.35 8.80 -7.83
C GLY A 305 1.29 7.71 -6.75
N ARG A 306 1.22 6.45 -7.17
CA ARG A 306 1.23 5.28 -6.28
C ARG A 306 2.20 4.22 -6.75
N PHE A 307 2.74 3.48 -5.80
CA PHE A 307 3.53 2.28 -6.10
C PHE A 307 2.68 1.02 -5.99
N SER A 308 3.09 -0.03 -6.70
CA SER A 308 2.50 -1.35 -6.56
C SER A 308 2.64 -1.85 -5.13
N GLY A 309 1.64 -2.59 -4.64
CA GLY A 309 1.70 -3.26 -3.34
C GLY A 309 2.85 -4.28 -3.21
N ALA A 310 3.47 -4.67 -4.32
CA ALA A 310 4.68 -5.50 -4.36
C ALA A 310 5.98 -4.71 -4.14
N SER A 311 5.92 -3.39 -3.99
CA SER A 311 7.09 -2.54 -3.77
C SER A 311 7.73 -2.80 -2.42
N ARG A 312 9.08 -2.78 -2.41
CA ARG A 312 9.92 -2.94 -1.23
C ARG A 312 10.89 -1.75 -1.14
N GLY A 313 11.31 -1.41 0.08
CA GLY A 313 12.23 -0.30 0.35
C GLY A 313 11.51 1.01 0.67
N ALA A 314 12.27 2.09 0.79
CA ALA A 314 11.75 3.44 1.12
C ALA A 314 11.01 4.03 -0.09
N SER A 315 9.82 3.50 -0.37
CA SER A 315 8.94 3.94 -1.46
C SER A 315 7.75 4.70 -0.87
N ILE A 316 7.79 6.04 -0.96
CA ILE A 316 6.82 6.97 -0.39
C ILE A 316 5.90 7.45 -1.51
N GLY A 317 4.67 7.00 -1.50
CA GLY A 317 3.65 7.38 -2.48
C GLY A 317 2.61 8.34 -1.93
N HIS A 318 1.67 8.71 -2.80
CA HIS A 318 0.52 9.54 -2.44
C HIS A 318 0.91 10.90 -1.86
N VAL A 319 2.04 11.47 -2.31
CA VAL A 319 2.48 12.80 -1.88
C VAL A 319 1.42 13.82 -2.26
N SER A 320 0.88 14.50 -1.28
CA SER A 320 -0.23 15.43 -1.45
C SER A 320 0.08 16.80 -0.83
N PRO A 321 -0.31 17.87 -1.57
CA PRO A 321 -0.95 17.93 -2.90
C PRO A 321 -0.05 17.48 -4.05
N GLU A 322 -0.65 16.90 -5.11
CA GLU A 322 0.08 16.42 -6.28
C GLU A 322 0.69 17.56 -7.13
N ALA A 323 1.68 17.23 -7.96
CA ALA A 323 2.37 18.21 -8.81
C ALA A 323 1.45 18.89 -9.82
N ALA A 324 0.46 18.19 -10.36
CA ALA A 324 -0.45 18.74 -11.37
C ALA A 324 -1.33 19.88 -10.85
N VAL A 325 -1.52 19.99 -9.54
CA VAL A 325 -2.21 21.13 -8.90
C VAL A 325 -1.23 22.13 -8.25
N GLY A 326 0.06 21.96 -8.51
CA GLY A 326 1.11 22.82 -7.99
C GLY A 326 1.43 22.56 -6.52
N GLY A 327 1.29 21.31 -6.05
CA GLY A 327 1.77 20.88 -4.75
C GLY A 327 3.30 21.04 -4.63
N PRO A 328 3.86 21.03 -3.41
CA PRO A 328 5.29 21.23 -3.19
C PRO A 328 6.20 20.30 -3.98
N ILE A 329 5.77 19.08 -4.25
CA ILE A 329 6.52 18.12 -5.07
C ILE A 329 6.79 18.65 -6.50
N ALA A 330 5.93 19.52 -7.03
CA ALA A 330 6.15 20.19 -8.33
C ALA A 330 7.31 21.18 -8.30
N LEU A 331 7.71 21.64 -7.10
CA LEU A 331 8.71 22.68 -6.89
C LEU A 331 10.09 22.10 -6.59
N VAL A 332 10.21 20.79 -6.45
CA VAL A 332 11.50 20.11 -6.24
C VAL A 332 12.36 20.28 -7.50
N GLU A 333 13.59 20.69 -7.32
CA GLU A 333 14.60 20.80 -8.38
C GLU A 333 15.66 19.73 -8.23
N GLU A 334 16.38 19.45 -9.32
CA GLU A 334 17.47 18.47 -9.36
C GLU A 334 18.55 18.83 -8.36
N GLY A 335 18.89 17.91 -7.46
CA GLY A 335 19.91 18.09 -6.44
C GLY A 335 19.41 18.72 -5.11
N ASP A 336 18.15 19.14 -5.01
CA ASP A 336 17.59 19.57 -3.73
C ASP A 336 17.72 18.47 -2.68
N LEU A 337 18.04 18.84 -1.45
CA LEU A 337 18.17 17.88 -0.37
C LEU A 337 16.78 17.52 0.20
N ILE A 338 16.49 16.22 0.29
CA ILE A 338 15.26 15.71 0.88
C ILE A 338 15.60 14.86 2.09
N GLN A 339 14.91 15.14 3.19
CA GLN A 339 15.02 14.45 4.46
C GLN A 339 13.76 13.59 4.69
N ILE A 340 13.95 12.31 4.99
CA ILE A 340 12.91 11.33 5.28
C ILE A 340 13.20 10.78 6.69
N ASP A 341 12.22 10.90 7.59
CA ASP A 341 12.29 10.36 8.94
C ASP A 341 10.98 9.61 9.23
N ILE A 342 10.97 8.31 8.91
CA ILE A 342 9.80 7.47 9.05
C ILE A 342 9.41 7.28 10.53
N PRO A 343 10.35 7.06 11.48
CA PRO A 343 10.05 7.03 12.90
C PRO A 343 9.34 8.28 13.43
N ASN A 344 9.75 9.46 12.98
CA ASN A 344 9.16 10.73 13.39
C ASN A 344 8.03 11.22 12.44
N LEU A 345 7.61 10.37 11.49
CA LEU A 345 6.52 10.64 10.55
C LEU A 345 6.74 11.92 9.72
N SER A 346 7.99 12.19 9.35
CA SER A 346 8.40 13.43 8.69
C SER A 346 8.97 13.20 7.30
N ILE A 347 8.65 14.12 6.39
CA ILE A 347 9.27 14.26 5.07
C ILE A 347 9.48 15.73 4.78
N HIS A 348 10.73 16.13 4.52
CA HIS A 348 11.10 17.54 4.41
C HIS A 348 11.97 17.80 3.19
N LEU A 349 11.69 18.91 2.51
CA LEU A 349 12.50 19.47 1.44
C LEU A 349 13.34 20.61 2.06
N ASP A 350 14.65 20.46 2.07
CA ASP A 350 15.57 21.42 2.65
C ASP A 350 15.81 22.61 1.69
N VAL A 351 14.75 23.38 1.51
CA VAL A 351 14.73 24.61 0.71
C VAL A 351 14.00 25.67 1.51
N SER A 352 14.51 26.90 1.54
CA SER A 352 13.89 27.98 2.32
C SER A 352 12.48 28.32 1.82
N ASP A 353 11.64 28.81 2.72
CA ASP A 353 10.27 29.22 2.39
C ASP A 353 10.23 30.34 1.32
N GLU A 354 11.23 31.25 1.33
CA GLU A 354 11.36 32.31 0.33
C GLU A 354 11.63 31.73 -1.06
N GLU A 355 12.54 30.75 -1.15
CA GLU A 355 12.84 30.09 -2.43
C GLU A 355 11.65 29.25 -2.91
N LEU A 356 10.99 28.50 -2.02
CA LEU A 356 9.75 27.77 -2.36
C LEU A 356 8.64 28.72 -2.86
N ALA A 357 8.47 29.88 -2.22
CA ALA A 357 7.51 30.90 -2.67
C ALA A 357 7.86 31.43 -4.06
N LYS A 358 9.14 31.68 -4.33
CA LYS A 358 9.62 32.11 -5.65
C LYS A 358 9.40 31.05 -6.72
N ARG A 359 9.75 29.77 -6.44
CA ARG A 359 9.49 28.63 -7.35
C ARG A 359 7.98 28.49 -7.62
N LYS A 360 7.15 28.65 -6.59
CA LYS A 360 5.69 28.60 -6.70
C LYS A 360 5.15 29.73 -7.57
N ALA A 361 5.68 30.94 -7.44
CA ALA A 361 5.28 32.10 -8.26
C ALA A 361 5.63 31.90 -9.75
N ASN A 362 6.67 31.12 -10.05
CA ASN A 362 7.10 30.81 -11.41
C ASN A 362 6.46 29.51 -11.96
N TRP A 363 5.83 28.72 -11.10
CA TRP A 363 5.19 27.48 -11.53
C TRP A 363 3.93 27.77 -12.36
N THR A 364 3.78 27.03 -13.44
CA THR A 364 2.57 27.08 -14.29
C THR A 364 2.01 25.68 -14.48
N PRO A 365 0.68 25.51 -14.51
CA PRO A 365 0.08 24.23 -14.82
C PRO A 365 0.59 23.69 -16.17
N ARG A 366 0.90 22.41 -16.22
CA ARG A 366 1.27 21.73 -17.46
C ARG A 366 0.03 21.38 -18.26
N GLU A 367 0.22 21.28 -19.57
CA GLU A 367 -0.81 20.69 -20.44
C GLU A 367 -1.10 19.26 -19.99
N PRO A 368 -2.39 18.85 -19.95
CA PRO A 368 -2.77 17.52 -19.57
C PRO A 368 -2.12 16.45 -20.45
N LYS A 369 -1.59 15.38 -19.86
CA LYS A 369 -1.02 14.23 -20.61
C LYS A 369 -2.03 13.60 -21.58
N VAL A 370 -3.33 13.66 -21.25
CA VAL A 370 -4.42 13.11 -22.07
C VAL A 370 -5.52 14.16 -22.25
N THR A 371 -5.80 14.55 -23.48
CA THR A 371 -6.74 15.61 -23.82
C THR A 371 -8.06 15.11 -24.43
N THR A 372 -8.17 13.80 -24.69
CA THR A 372 -9.36 13.20 -25.33
C THR A 372 -9.75 11.87 -24.68
N GLY A 373 -11.00 11.45 -24.90
CA GLY A 373 -11.50 10.16 -24.46
C GLY A 373 -11.81 10.09 -22.95
N TYR A 374 -11.89 8.85 -22.45
CA TYR A 374 -12.31 8.59 -21.07
C TYR A 374 -11.33 9.14 -20.03
N LEU A 375 -10.03 8.98 -20.26
CA LEU A 375 -9.01 9.43 -19.30
C LEU A 375 -8.94 10.97 -19.19
N ALA A 376 -9.24 11.70 -20.27
CA ALA A 376 -9.37 13.16 -20.20
C ALA A 376 -10.56 13.57 -19.31
N ARG A 377 -11.70 12.88 -19.43
CA ARG A 377 -12.86 13.07 -18.57
C ARG A 377 -12.53 12.73 -17.12
N TYR A 378 -11.84 11.60 -16.90
CA TYR A 378 -11.39 11.21 -15.56
C TYR A 378 -10.51 12.30 -14.92
N ALA A 379 -9.48 12.79 -15.64
CA ALA A 379 -8.58 13.83 -15.13
C ALA A 379 -9.30 15.12 -14.74
N ALA A 380 -10.33 15.50 -15.51
CA ALA A 380 -11.14 16.68 -15.23
C ALA A 380 -11.97 16.57 -13.93
N MET A 381 -12.41 15.35 -13.59
CA MET A 381 -13.21 15.05 -12.39
C MET A 381 -12.37 14.58 -11.20
N ALA A 382 -11.15 14.14 -11.43
CA ALA A 382 -10.28 13.62 -10.37
C ALA A 382 -9.96 14.71 -9.34
N VAL A 383 -9.97 14.34 -8.08
CA VAL A 383 -9.56 15.17 -6.96
C VAL A 383 -8.28 14.62 -6.35
N SER A 384 -7.49 15.46 -5.68
CA SER A 384 -6.29 15.02 -4.99
C SER A 384 -6.62 14.08 -3.82
N TYR A 385 -5.66 13.26 -3.37
CA TYR A 385 -5.82 12.25 -2.32
C TYR A 385 -6.49 12.72 -1.04
N THR A 386 -6.32 13.98 -0.69
CA THR A 386 -6.89 14.59 0.52
C THR A 386 -8.28 15.15 0.32
N HIS A 387 -8.73 15.24 -0.93
CA HIS A 387 -10.03 15.80 -1.31
C HIS A 387 -10.95 14.72 -1.90
N LEU A 388 -10.97 13.52 -1.33
CA LEU A 388 -12.13 12.64 -1.47
C LEU A 388 -13.36 13.25 -0.77
N ARG A 389 -13.27 14.55 -0.48
CA ARG A 389 -14.32 15.47 -0.09
C ARG A 389 -14.88 16.10 -1.36
N ALA A 390 -15.79 15.45 -2.00
CA ALA A 390 -16.62 16.11 -3.01
C ALA A 390 -18.06 15.74 -2.78
#